data_c8a080e757dc96a92ff55ba6f8302f60
#
_entry.id   c8a080e757dc96a92ff55ba6f8302f60
#
_cell.length_a   1.000
_cell.length_b   1.000
_cell.length_c   1.000
_cell.angle_alpha   90.00
_cell.angle_beta   90.00
_cell.angle_gamma   90.00
#
_symmetry.space_group_name_H-M   'P 1'
#
loop_
_entity.id
_entity.type
_entity.pdbx_description
1 polymer ?
#
loop_
_entity_poly.entity_id
_entity_poly.type
_entity_poly.pdbx_seq_one_letter_code
_entity_poly.pdbx_strand_id
1 'polypeptide(L)'
;MCLRLGPAHALLVLGIAAPSCRGTAPQAEVATLAAEFDPDAICALPGYRAGVVNAPVFGGEAFVMEAGPTDAPTVVLVHGLGDSGARDFYPVLPSLAALYHVVAFDLPGFGRSTHGHELYSPARYVEFIHAVVGQRRPGPFNLVGHSMGGALALLYAASFPMDVSRLLLLDVAGILHQKAYANFALFAGLESVLGVLGTVGKDAVRALIAEASRETQPLQPFIPGAPDLRVLLHNDLLRATFLDSPSRIAALALILDDFGPAIAQVRAPTWILWGRHDAIASQRTGLVLQARLPHAQFYILEASGHDPMLSEPAAVSQLMLRWLGMPADHPAVTAAPPPLAPSARAGRCENESGIRFTGDYSQIEIVGCRGVRLKDVRAAAILVRNSDVVIENTQVSAQATALQVVGSRVEITACDFSGAVALDSEGSEIDLAGVNLRGQRAGIHVSGSSQMIFSVCGLDSPLNHGYLHDAVELNVGTDL
;
A
#
# COMPACT_ATOMS: atom_id res chain seq x y z
N MET A 1 -27.24 25.56 3.11
CA MET A 1 -27.27 26.41 1.92
C MET A 1 -26.13 25.95 1.05
N CYS A 2 -26.41 25.12 0.04
CA CYS A 2 -25.37 24.69 -0.91
C CYS A 2 -24.80 25.92 -1.59
N LEU A 3 -23.52 26.20 -1.39
CA LEU A 3 -22.86 27.32 -2.06
C LEU A 3 -22.77 27.01 -3.55
N ARG A 4 -23.51 27.76 -4.37
CA ARG A 4 -23.37 27.72 -5.83
C ARG A 4 -21.98 28.21 -6.19
N LEU A 5 -21.12 27.33 -6.62
CA LEU A 5 -19.87 27.68 -7.27
C LEU A 5 -20.18 28.08 -8.71
N GLY A 6 -19.90 29.35 -9.05
CA GLY A 6 -20.03 29.86 -10.42
C GLY A 6 -19.04 29.12 -11.37
N PRO A 7 -19.34 29.11 -12.68
CA PRO A 7 -18.54 28.41 -13.67
C PRO A 7 -17.31 29.25 -14.05
N ALA A 8 -16.24 29.15 -13.30
CA ALA A 8 -14.96 29.71 -13.71
C ALA A 8 -13.83 29.05 -12.92
N HIS A 9 -13.29 27.99 -13.48
CA HIS A 9 -11.88 27.62 -13.51
C HIS A 9 -11.75 26.27 -14.23
N ALA A 10 -12.08 26.30 -15.53
CA ALA A 10 -11.55 25.30 -16.43
C ALA A 10 -10.07 25.62 -16.64
N LEU A 11 -9.16 24.91 -16.00
CA LEU A 11 -7.74 25.00 -16.30
C LEU A 11 -7.47 24.31 -17.63
N LEU A 12 -7.08 25.13 -18.59
CA LEU A 12 -6.61 24.81 -19.93
C LEU A 12 -5.35 23.93 -19.81
N VAL A 13 -5.47 22.65 -20.08
CA VAL A 13 -4.31 21.79 -20.34
C VAL A 13 -3.91 22.02 -21.79
N LEU A 14 -2.85 22.80 -22.00
CA LEU A 14 -2.20 22.98 -23.28
C LEU A 14 -1.57 21.66 -23.71
N GLY A 15 -2.16 21.05 -24.74
CA GLY A 15 -1.62 19.91 -25.43
C GLY A 15 -0.35 20.28 -26.21
N ILE A 16 0.74 19.60 -25.93
CA ILE A 16 1.90 19.53 -26.85
C ILE A 16 1.79 18.18 -27.55
N ALA A 17 1.53 18.24 -28.84
CA ALA A 17 1.49 17.09 -29.72
C ALA A 17 2.90 16.57 -29.98
N ALA A 18 3.14 15.29 -29.73
CA ALA A 18 4.28 14.54 -30.25
C ALA A 18 3.78 13.33 -31.07
N PRO A 19 4.54 12.86 -32.07
CA PRO A 19 4.00 12.07 -33.16
C PRO A 19 3.76 10.60 -32.82
N SER A 20 2.74 10.08 -33.48
CA SER A 20 2.14 8.76 -33.44
C SER A 20 3.13 7.58 -33.51
N CYS A 21 3.04 6.67 -32.50
CA CYS A 21 3.15 5.24 -32.73
C CYS A 21 1.95 4.54 -32.08
N ARG A 22 1.32 3.68 -32.87
CA ARG A 22 0.02 3.03 -32.59
C ARG A 22 0.07 2.13 -31.36
N GLY A 23 -0.89 2.33 -30.47
CA GLY A 23 -1.20 1.49 -29.33
C GLY A 23 -2.09 2.27 -28.37
N THR A 24 -3.41 2.33 -28.65
CA THR A 24 -4.40 3.02 -27.84
C THR A 24 -4.66 2.24 -26.56
N ALA A 25 -4.13 2.72 -25.44
CA ALA A 25 -4.62 2.35 -24.10
C ALA A 25 -5.71 3.34 -23.68
N PRO A 26 -6.71 2.91 -22.87
CA PRO A 26 -7.94 3.67 -22.63
C PRO A 26 -7.77 4.73 -21.53
N GLN A 27 -6.94 5.74 -21.75
CA GLN A 27 -6.89 6.91 -20.85
C GLN A 27 -7.99 7.94 -21.12
N ALA A 28 -8.76 7.80 -22.22
CA ALA A 28 -9.84 8.70 -22.57
C ALA A 28 -11.16 8.42 -21.82
N GLU A 29 -11.34 7.21 -21.25
CA GLU A 29 -12.59 6.84 -20.57
C GLU A 29 -12.68 7.33 -19.12
N VAL A 30 -11.56 7.48 -18.41
CA VAL A 30 -11.57 7.92 -17.00
C VAL A 30 -12.00 9.39 -16.88
N ALA A 31 -11.62 10.23 -17.82
CA ALA A 31 -12.01 11.63 -17.83
C ALA A 31 -13.50 11.85 -18.17
N THR A 32 -14.13 10.88 -18.87
CA THR A 32 -15.53 10.97 -19.29
C THR A 32 -16.49 10.49 -18.19
N LEU A 33 -16.09 9.55 -17.35
CA LEU A 33 -16.93 9.06 -16.24
C LEU A 33 -17.03 10.07 -15.08
N ALA A 34 -16.00 10.88 -14.86
CA ALA A 34 -16.04 11.97 -13.89
C ALA A 34 -16.94 13.14 -14.31
N ALA A 35 -17.34 13.24 -15.58
CA ALA A 35 -18.18 14.31 -16.11
C ALA A 35 -19.69 14.07 -15.97
N GLU A 36 -20.12 12.85 -15.62
CA GLU A 36 -21.55 12.51 -15.48
C GLU A 36 -22.07 12.61 -14.04
N PHE A 37 -21.20 12.83 -13.05
CA PHE A 37 -21.67 12.94 -11.67
C PHE A 37 -22.04 14.39 -11.35
N ASP A 38 -23.35 14.62 -11.10
CA ASP A 38 -23.88 15.91 -10.68
C ASP A 38 -23.52 16.22 -9.21
N PRO A 39 -22.60 17.17 -8.93
CA PRO A 39 -22.27 17.55 -7.56
C PRO A 39 -23.47 18.09 -6.76
N ASP A 40 -24.49 18.64 -7.43
CA ASP A 40 -25.70 19.12 -6.78
C ASP A 40 -26.56 17.97 -6.25
N ALA A 41 -26.45 16.76 -6.83
CA ALA A 41 -27.11 15.57 -6.34
C ALA A 41 -26.68 15.19 -4.91
N ILE A 42 -25.43 15.48 -4.53
CA ILE A 42 -24.93 15.24 -3.16
C ILE A 42 -25.64 16.12 -2.15
N CYS A 43 -25.91 17.37 -2.50
CA CYS A 43 -26.63 18.30 -1.62
C CYS A 43 -28.09 17.87 -1.38
N ALA A 44 -28.65 17.03 -2.23
CA ALA A 44 -29.99 16.47 -2.10
C ALA A 44 -30.06 15.19 -1.24
N LEU A 45 -28.91 14.63 -0.82
CA LEU A 45 -28.90 13.43 0.01
C LEU A 45 -29.58 13.66 1.36
N PRO A 46 -30.30 12.66 1.89
CA PRO A 46 -30.91 12.75 3.21
C PRO A 46 -29.88 13.13 4.26
N GLY A 47 -30.24 14.08 5.14
CA GLY A 47 -29.36 14.52 6.21
C GLY A 47 -28.07 15.23 5.78
N TYR A 48 -27.94 15.62 4.50
CA TYR A 48 -26.74 16.32 4.01
C TYR A 48 -26.51 17.62 4.78
N ARG A 49 -25.32 17.74 5.30
CA ARG A 49 -24.77 18.95 5.95
C ARG A 49 -23.32 19.07 5.55
N ALA A 50 -22.90 20.28 5.26
CA ALA A 50 -21.49 20.55 4.99
C ALA A 50 -21.09 21.90 5.59
N GLY A 51 -19.85 22.00 6.00
CA GLY A 51 -19.29 23.21 6.60
C GLY A 51 -17.82 23.07 6.86
N VAL A 52 -17.26 24.09 7.50
CA VAL A 52 -15.87 24.11 7.92
C VAL A 52 -15.79 23.98 9.44
N VAL A 53 -14.72 23.38 9.91
CA VAL A 53 -14.38 23.24 11.33
C VAL A 53 -12.94 23.61 11.55
N ASN A 54 -12.59 23.96 12.75
CA ASN A 54 -11.18 24.17 13.10
C ASN A 54 -10.38 22.89 12.88
N ALA A 55 -9.22 23.01 12.25
CA ALA A 55 -8.25 21.94 12.10
C ALA A 55 -7.19 22.02 13.21
N PRO A 56 -7.43 21.44 14.41
CA PRO A 56 -6.66 21.77 15.62
C PRO A 56 -5.18 21.40 15.52
N VAL A 57 -4.84 20.40 14.71
CA VAL A 57 -3.47 19.90 14.55
C VAL A 57 -2.66 20.70 13.54
N PHE A 58 -3.34 21.22 12.50
CA PHE A 58 -2.70 21.94 11.40
C PHE A 58 -2.95 23.44 11.41
N GLY A 59 -3.86 23.90 12.27
CA GLY A 59 -4.38 25.27 12.20
C GLY A 59 -5.33 25.49 11.04
N GLY A 60 -6.00 26.64 11.01
CA GLY A 60 -6.97 26.97 9.96
C GLY A 60 -8.25 26.14 10.03
N GLU A 61 -8.87 25.90 8.89
CA GLU A 61 -10.19 25.27 8.76
C GLU A 61 -10.13 24.02 7.88
N ALA A 62 -10.90 23.00 8.25
CA ALA A 62 -11.11 21.80 7.46
C ALA A 62 -12.56 21.70 7.02
N PHE A 63 -12.78 21.36 5.76
CA PHE A 63 -14.09 21.07 5.23
C PHE A 63 -14.56 19.69 5.67
N VAL A 64 -15.79 19.61 6.18
CA VAL A 64 -16.44 18.35 6.57
C VAL A 64 -17.84 18.30 6.00
N MET A 65 -18.24 17.13 5.55
CA MET A 65 -19.62 16.83 5.13
C MET A 65 -20.15 15.62 5.87
N GLU A 66 -21.43 15.62 6.09
CA GLU A 66 -22.21 14.52 6.65
C GLU A 66 -23.42 14.26 5.76
N ALA A 67 -23.82 13.00 5.62
CA ALA A 67 -25.03 12.60 4.92
C ALA A 67 -25.61 11.31 5.51
N GLY A 68 -26.90 11.07 5.29
CA GLY A 68 -27.63 9.91 5.79
C GLY A 68 -28.25 10.10 7.17
N PRO A 69 -28.96 9.07 7.69
CA PRO A 69 -29.66 9.12 8.98
C PRO A 69 -28.66 9.27 10.13
N THR A 70 -28.87 10.25 10.99
CA THR A 70 -27.94 10.57 12.08
C THR A 70 -27.93 9.53 13.20
N ASP A 71 -28.92 8.66 13.30
CA ASP A 71 -29.06 7.55 14.24
C ASP A 71 -28.55 6.21 13.68
N ALA A 72 -28.19 6.17 12.40
CA ALA A 72 -27.60 4.99 11.77
C ALA A 72 -26.12 4.79 12.16
N PRO A 73 -25.58 3.57 11.99
CA PRO A 73 -24.15 3.33 12.20
C PRO A 73 -23.30 4.26 11.31
N THR A 74 -22.21 4.77 11.88
CA THR A 74 -21.36 5.75 11.18
C THR A 74 -20.34 5.08 10.28
N VAL A 75 -20.11 5.68 9.10
CA VAL A 75 -19.02 5.37 8.17
C VAL A 75 -18.20 6.64 7.96
N VAL A 76 -16.92 6.57 8.27
CA VAL A 76 -15.95 7.66 8.05
C VAL A 76 -15.14 7.36 6.81
N LEU A 77 -15.04 8.34 5.90
CA LEU A 77 -14.33 8.21 4.62
C LEU A 77 -13.10 9.11 4.61
N VAL A 78 -11.93 8.53 4.32
CA VAL A 78 -10.64 9.22 4.26
C VAL A 78 -10.05 9.09 2.86
N HIS A 79 -9.92 10.23 2.17
CA HIS A 79 -9.45 10.29 0.77
C HIS A 79 -7.93 10.15 0.63
N GLY A 80 -7.46 9.93 -0.61
CA GLY A 80 -6.06 9.80 -0.99
C GLY A 80 -5.34 11.13 -1.26
N LEU A 81 -4.17 11.04 -1.90
CA LEU A 81 -3.44 12.18 -2.43
C LEU A 81 -4.15 12.70 -3.68
N GLY A 82 -4.82 13.82 -3.59
CA GLY A 82 -5.49 14.42 -4.74
C GLY A 82 -6.27 15.67 -4.36
N ASP A 83 -6.37 16.62 -5.30
CA ASP A 83 -7.05 17.89 -5.06
C ASP A 83 -8.57 17.75 -4.93
N SER A 84 -9.12 16.58 -5.27
CA SER A 84 -10.55 16.29 -5.17
C SER A 84 -11.04 16.19 -3.72
N GLY A 85 -10.17 15.74 -2.80
CA GLY A 85 -10.53 15.54 -1.40
C GLY A 85 -11.65 14.50 -1.25
N ALA A 86 -12.62 14.77 -0.39
CA ALA A 86 -13.77 13.89 -0.15
C ALA A 86 -14.63 13.61 -1.40
N ARG A 87 -14.47 14.40 -2.47
CA ARG A 87 -15.20 14.20 -3.72
C ARG A 87 -14.90 12.88 -4.42
N ASP A 88 -13.75 12.27 -4.14
CA ASP A 88 -13.42 10.94 -4.67
C ASP A 88 -14.46 9.88 -4.29
N PHE A 89 -15.15 10.07 -3.17
CA PHE A 89 -16.20 9.16 -2.70
C PHE A 89 -17.62 9.53 -3.17
N TYR A 90 -17.83 10.66 -3.87
CA TYR A 90 -19.17 11.11 -4.24
C TYR A 90 -19.98 10.06 -5.01
N PRO A 91 -19.42 9.28 -5.94
CA PRO A 91 -20.21 8.28 -6.67
C PRO A 91 -20.76 7.13 -5.79
N VAL A 92 -20.14 6.86 -4.64
CA VAL A 92 -20.59 5.80 -3.72
C VAL A 92 -21.46 6.34 -2.57
N LEU A 93 -21.45 7.65 -2.33
CA LEU A 93 -22.19 8.30 -1.25
C LEU A 93 -23.68 8.02 -1.24
N PRO A 94 -24.44 8.10 -2.39
CA PRO A 94 -25.87 7.86 -2.37
C PRO A 94 -26.25 6.49 -1.81
N SER A 95 -25.48 5.46 -2.16
CA SER A 95 -25.72 4.11 -1.66
C SER A 95 -25.43 3.97 -0.17
N LEU A 96 -24.36 4.61 0.32
CA LEU A 96 -23.99 4.59 1.73
C LEU A 96 -24.95 5.41 2.58
N ALA A 97 -25.26 6.65 2.16
CA ALA A 97 -26.12 7.58 2.90
C ALA A 97 -27.59 7.12 3.00
N ALA A 98 -27.99 6.14 2.19
CA ALA A 98 -29.32 5.52 2.32
C ALA A 98 -29.46 4.69 3.61
N LEU A 99 -28.35 4.14 4.14
CA LEU A 99 -28.37 3.18 5.25
C LEU A 99 -27.44 3.55 6.41
N TYR A 100 -26.48 4.44 6.18
CA TYR A 100 -25.43 4.80 7.15
C TYR A 100 -25.35 6.31 7.33
N HIS A 101 -24.93 6.74 8.50
CA HIS A 101 -24.48 8.10 8.71
C HIS A 101 -23.05 8.23 8.18
N VAL A 102 -22.86 8.90 7.07
CA VAL A 102 -21.56 9.07 6.43
C VAL A 102 -20.94 10.38 6.88
N VAL A 103 -19.67 10.33 7.26
CA VAL A 103 -18.81 11.49 7.56
C VAL A 103 -17.62 11.45 6.62
N ALA A 104 -17.44 12.51 5.84
CA ALA A 104 -16.28 12.68 4.98
C ALA A 104 -15.71 14.10 5.15
N PHE A 105 -14.44 14.26 4.93
CA PHE A 105 -13.75 15.54 5.08
C PHE A 105 -12.63 15.68 4.06
N ASP A 106 -12.31 16.91 3.73
CA ASP A 106 -11.07 17.19 2.99
C ASP A 106 -9.94 17.28 4.04
N LEU A 107 -8.92 16.45 3.91
CA LEU A 107 -7.74 16.50 4.77
C LEU A 107 -7.08 17.89 4.66
N PRO A 108 -6.51 18.44 5.75
CA PRO A 108 -5.73 19.69 5.68
C PRO A 108 -4.68 19.61 4.57
N GLY A 109 -4.60 20.67 3.77
CA GLY A 109 -3.76 20.71 2.57
C GLY A 109 -4.45 20.23 1.30
N PHE A 110 -5.70 19.75 1.35
CA PHE A 110 -6.43 19.22 0.21
C PHE A 110 -7.83 19.81 0.08
N GLY A 111 -8.36 19.76 -1.14
CA GLY A 111 -9.75 20.13 -1.45
C GLY A 111 -10.10 21.55 -1.00
N ARG A 112 -11.09 21.66 -0.11
CA ARG A 112 -11.62 22.92 0.45
C ARG A 112 -11.06 23.25 1.83
N SER A 113 -10.22 22.39 2.40
CA SER A 113 -9.53 22.64 3.66
C SER A 113 -8.38 23.61 3.49
N THR A 114 -7.92 24.23 4.58
CA THR A 114 -6.81 25.19 4.56
C THR A 114 -5.55 24.53 3.98
N HIS A 115 -4.89 25.24 3.07
CA HIS A 115 -3.62 24.88 2.46
C HIS A 115 -2.47 25.65 3.08
N GLY A 116 -1.33 25.02 3.26
CA GLY A 116 -0.12 25.63 3.79
C GLY A 116 1.10 24.74 3.56
N HIS A 117 2.20 25.06 4.22
CA HIS A 117 3.44 24.28 4.16
C HIS A 117 3.69 23.54 5.48
N GLU A 118 2.60 23.09 6.11
CA GLU A 118 2.64 22.32 7.34
C GLU A 118 3.33 20.96 7.14
N LEU A 119 3.78 20.34 8.20
CA LEU A 119 4.23 18.97 8.16
C LEU A 119 3.01 18.03 8.05
N TYR A 120 2.66 17.64 6.86
CA TYR A 120 1.56 16.73 6.54
C TYR A 120 1.99 15.27 6.71
N SER A 121 2.39 14.89 7.95
CA SER A 121 2.79 13.51 8.24
C SER A 121 1.59 12.62 8.58
N PRO A 122 1.69 11.29 8.35
CA PRO A 122 0.64 10.34 8.70
C PRO A 122 0.17 10.45 10.16
N ALA A 123 1.08 10.59 11.12
CA ALA A 123 0.75 10.73 12.54
C ALA A 123 -0.12 11.97 12.82
N ARG A 124 0.25 13.14 12.25
CA ARG A 124 -0.54 14.37 12.42
C ARG A 124 -1.92 14.27 11.76
N TYR A 125 -2.03 13.58 10.63
CA TYR A 125 -3.35 13.32 10.02
C TYR A 125 -4.21 12.42 10.90
N VAL A 126 -3.64 11.40 11.53
CA VAL A 126 -4.38 10.53 12.46
C VAL A 126 -4.89 11.32 13.65
N GLU A 127 -4.09 12.20 14.24
CA GLU A 127 -4.53 13.12 15.32
C GLU A 127 -5.67 14.04 14.85
N PHE A 128 -5.56 14.59 13.63
CA PHE A 128 -6.62 15.40 13.02
C PHE A 128 -7.93 14.61 12.85
N ILE A 129 -7.85 13.42 12.28
CA ILE A 129 -9.03 12.54 12.08
C ILE A 129 -9.69 12.25 13.42
N HIS A 130 -8.90 11.91 14.45
CA HIS A 130 -9.42 11.64 15.79
C HIS A 130 -10.13 12.86 16.39
N ALA A 131 -9.53 14.03 16.27
CA ALA A 131 -10.14 15.28 16.77
C ALA A 131 -11.45 15.63 16.05
N VAL A 132 -11.49 15.47 14.71
CA VAL A 132 -12.67 15.80 13.89
C VAL A 132 -13.81 14.80 14.11
N VAL A 133 -13.51 13.52 14.12
CA VAL A 133 -14.52 12.46 14.28
C VAL A 133 -15.03 12.40 15.73
N GLY A 134 -14.15 12.50 16.74
CA GLY A 134 -14.49 12.47 18.14
C GLY A 134 -15.46 13.59 18.58
N GLN A 135 -15.38 14.76 17.94
CA GLN A 135 -16.33 15.86 18.18
C GLN A 135 -17.73 15.60 17.62
N ARG A 136 -17.88 14.68 16.66
CA ARG A 136 -19.12 14.41 15.95
C ARG A 136 -19.82 13.15 16.43
N ARG A 137 -19.05 12.15 16.86
CA ARG A 137 -19.59 10.86 17.24
C ARG A 137 -18.83 10.25 18.42
N PRO A 138 -19.48 10.08 19.57
CA PRO A 138 -19.01 9.17 20.59
C PRO A 138 -19.36 7.73 20.18
N GLY A 139 -18.37 6.85 20.13
CA GLY A 139 -18.55 5.42 19.91
C GLY A 139 -17.91 4.90 18.61
N PRO A 140 -17.85 3.57 18.47
CA PRO A 140 -17.17 2.93 17.36
C PRO A 140 -17.85 3.21 16.02
N PHE A 141 -17.05 3.37 14.97
CA PHE A 141 -17.50 3.61 13.59
C PHE A 141 -16.79 2.69 12.60
N ASN A 142 -17.30 2.62 11.38
CA ASN A 142 -16.64 1.94 10.28
C ASN A 142 -15.73 2.95 9.58
N LEU A 143 -14.48 2.55 9.33
CA LEU A 143 -13.47 3.41 8.73
C LEU A 143 -13.10 2.92 7.33
N VAL A 144 -13.16 3.81 6.36
CA VAL A 144 -12.83 3.54 4.96
C VAL A 144 -11.73 4.49 4.54
N GLY A 145 -10.65 3.98 3.97
CA GLY A 145 -9.56 4.80 3.47
C GLY A 145 -9.12 4.38 2.07
N HIS A 146 -8.87 5.36 1.22
CA HIS A 146 -8.36 5.17 -0.14
C HIS A 146 -6.91 5.68 -0.26
N SER A 147 -6.03 4.92 -0.91
CA SER A 147 -4.66 5.32 -1.21
C SER A 147 -3.90 5.78 0.05
N MET A 148 -3.41 7.01 0.13
CA MET A 148 -2.88 7.60 1.36
C MET A 148 -3.88 7.50 2.51
N GLY A 149 -5.15 7.81 2.27
CA GLY A 149 -6.20 7.69 3.27
C GLY A 149 -6.37 6.26 3.80
N GLY A 150 -6.03 5.24 3.01
CA GLY A 150 -5.96 3.85 3.45
C GLY A 150 -4.84 3.60 4.46
N ALA A 151 -3.65 4.15 4.22
CA ALA A 151 -2.54 4.09 5.18
C ALA A 151 -2.87 4.86 6.47
N LEU A 152 -3.52 6.04 6.36
CA LEU A 152 -3.99 6.80 7.50
C LEU A 152 -5.06 6.05 8.30
N ALA A 153 -6.01 5.41 7.62
CA ALA A 153 -7.05 4.60 8.25
C ALA A 153 -6.47 3.39 9.01
N LEU A 154 -5.45 2.75 8.43
CA LEU A 154 -4.73 1.67 9.07
C LEU A 154 -3.98 2.16 10.32
N LEU A 155 -3.26 3.26 10.24
CA LEU A 155 -2.56 3.87 11.37
C LEU A 155 -3.55 4.33 12.45
N TYR A 156 -4.71 4.88 12.06
CA TYR A 156 -5.79 5.24 12.98
C TYR A 156 -6.33 4.02 13.73
N ALA A 157 -6.65 2.93 13.00
CA ALA A 157 -7.18 1.71 13.60
C ALA A 157 -6.19 1.05 14.57
N ALA A 158 -4.88 1.21 14.34
CA ALA A 158 -3.83 0.77 15.26
C ALA A 158 -3.75 1.65 16.51
N SER A 159 -3.84 2.98 16.34
CA SER A 159 -3.71 3.96 17.42
C SER A 159 -4.94 4.04 18.32
N PHE A 160 -6.14 3.84 17.73
CA PHE A 160 -7.44 3.92 18.41
C PHE A 160 -8.30 2.68 18.14
N PRO A 161 -7.87 1.49 18.61
CA PRO A 161 -8.50 0.22 18.24
C PRO A 161 -9.94 0.07 18.75
N MET A 162 -10.36 0.85 19.74
CA MET A 162 -11.74 0.85 20.26
C MET A 162 -12.69 1.72 19.44
N ASP A 163 -12.16 2.60 18.59
CA ASP A 163 -12.97 3.52 17.78
C ASP A 163 -13.40 2.87 16.45
N VAL A 164 -12.71 1.84 16.01
CA VAL A 164 -12.92 1.25 14.68
C VAL A 164 -13.60 -0.10 14.79
N SER A 165 -14.88 -0.15 14.38
CA SER A 165 -15.65 -1.39 14.29
C SER A 165 -15.24 -2.26 13.14
N ARG A 166 -14.95 -1.65 11.99
CA ARG A 166 -14.50 -2.30 10.74
C ARG A 166 -13.60 -1.36 9.97
N LEU A 167 -12.64 -1.95 9.27
CA LEU A 167 -11.68 -1.24 8.42
C LEU A 167 -11.83 -1.68 6.97
N LEU A 168 -12.04 -0.74 6.04
CA LEU A 168 -12.03 -0.98 4.61
C LEU A 168 -10.89 -0.19 3.97
N LEU A 169 -10.02 -0.87 3.28
CA LEU A 169 -8.83 -0.34 2.63
C LEU A 169 -8.98 -0.47 1.10
N LEU A 170 -8.87 0.65 0.41
CA LEU A 170 -8.97 0.74 -1.05
C LEU A 170 -7.62 1.18 -1.60
N ASP A 171 -6.98 0.35 -2.43
CA ASP A 171 -5.76 0.69 -3.19
C ASP A 171 -4.69 1.44 -2.36
N VAL A 172 -4.32 0.89 -1.21
CA VAL A 172 -3.49 1.55 -0.18
C VAL A 172 -2.08 1.83 -0.68
N ALA A 173 -1.61 3.07 -0.54
CA ALA A 173 -0.24 3.48 -0.82
C ALA A 173 0.62 3.60 0.45
N GLY A 174 1.94 3.55 0.31
CA GLY A 174 2.89 3.87 1.39
C GLY A 174 3.30 2.71 2.30
N ILE A 175 2.88 1.48 2.06
CA ILE A 175 3.18 0.32 2.93
C ILE A 175 4.52 -0.35 2.60
N LEU A 176 4.87 -0.41 1.33
CA LEU A 176 6.15 -0.99 0.91
C LEU A 176 7.29 -0.02 1.20
N HIS A 177 8.45 -0.56 1.56
CA HIS A 177 9.67 0.22 1.71
C HIS A 177 9.93 1.08 0.47
N GLN A 178 10.45 2.30 0.65
CA GLN A 178 10.63 3.28 -0.43
C GLN A 178 11.39 2.75 -1.65
N LYS A 179 12.39 1.87 -1.48
CA LYS A 179 13.11 1.22 -2.60
C LYS A 179 12.23 0.22 -3.34
N ALA A 180 11.44 -0.58 -2.64
CA ALA A 180 10.49 -1.51 -3.27
C ALA A 180 9.42 -0.76 -4.07
N TYR A 181 8.91 0.35 -3.53
CA TYR A 181 8.00 1.23 -4.24
C TYR A 181 8.64 1.88 -5.47
N ALA A 182 9.89 2.36 -5.37
CA ALA A 182 10.63 2.93 -6.50
C ALA A 182 10.85 1.92 -7.62
N ASN A 183 11.19 0.68 -7.29
CA ASN A 183 11.30 -0.41 -8.27
C ASN A 183 9.97 -0.65 -8.99
N PHE A 184 8.86 -0.73 -8.26
CA PHE A 184 7.52 -0.87 -8.84
C PHE A 184 7.20 0.30 -9.77
N ALA A 185 7.41 1.54 -9.33
CA ALA A 185 7.15 2.75 -10.10
C ALA A 185 7.93 2.80 -11.43
N LEU A 186 9.15 2.31 -11.44
CA LEU A 186 10.01 2.20 -12.63
C LEU A 186 9.41 1.29 -13.70
N PHE A 187 8.93 0.10 -13.27
CA PHE A 187 8.34 -0.88 -14.18
C PHE A 187 6.94 -0.50 -14.64
N ALA A 188 6.17 0.24 -13.83
CA ALA A 188 4.83 0.69 -14.18
C ALA A 188 4.81 1.89 -15.14
N GLY A 189 5.95 2.53 -15.44
CA GLY A 189 6.04 3.67 -16.35
C GLY A 189 5.43 4.95 -15.82
N LEU A 190 5.48 5.16 -14.51
CA LEU A 190 4.76 6.20 -13.78
C LEU A 190 5.34 7.61 -13.93
N GLU A 191 5.25 8.21 -15.10
CA GLU A 191 5.44 9.66 -15.26
C GLU A 191 4.41 10.48 -14.42
N SER A 192 3.22 9.94 -14.18
CA SER A 192 2.15 10.58 -13.43
C SER A 192 2.44 10.73 -11.94
N VAL A 193 3.03 9.72 -11.29
CA VAL A 193 3.47 9.81 -9.87
C VAL A 193 4.59 10.83 -9.71
N LEU A 194 5.52 10.87 -10.67
CA LEU A 194 6.56 11.89 -10.72
C LEU A 194 6.00 13.31 -10.86
N GLY A 195 4.81 13.44 -11.45
CA GLY A 195 4.07 14.71 -11.54
C GLY A 195 3.65 15.26 -10.17
N VAL A 196 3.15 14.39 -9.30
CA VAL A 196 2.71 14.76 -7.94
C VAL A 196 3.88 15.20 -7.05
N LEU A 197 5.05 14.56 -7.20
CA LEU A 197 6.24 14.83 -6.37
C LEU A 197 7.02 16.10 -6.77
N GLY A 198 6.71 16.74 -7.92
CA GLY A 198 7.41 17.91 -8.41
C GLY A 198 8.87 17.67 -8.81
N THR A 199 9.64 18.76 -9.06
CA THR A 199 11.03 18.64 -9.51
C THR A 199 11.95 17.99 -8.48
N VAL A 200 11.86 18.41 -7.21
CA VAL A 200 12.68 17.82 -6.13
C VAL A 200 12.26 16.40 -5.82
N GLY A 201 10.95 16.13 -5.78
CA GLY A 201 10.45 14.78 -5.63
C GLY A 201 10.79 13.91 -6.83
N LYS A 202 10.70 14.45 -8.07
CA LYS A 202 11.14 13.75 -9.29
C LYS A 202 12.62 13.38 -9.23
N ASP A 203 13.46 14.27 -8.77
CA ASP A 203 14.90 14.01 -8.69
C ASP A 203 15.23 13.04 -7.56
N ALA A 204 14.52 13.09 -6.44
CA ALA A 204 14.63 12.10 -5.37
C ALA A 204 14.14 10.71 -5.81
N VAL A 205 13.00 10.62 -6.48
CA VAL A 205 12.50 9.36 -7.05
C VAL A 205 13.39 8.91 -8.20
N ARG A 206 13.87 9.79 -9.07
CA ARG A 206 14.87 9.46 -10.12
C ARG A 206 16.18 8.99 -9.51
N ALA A 207 16.64 9.58 -8.40
CA ALA A 207 17.84 9.12 -7.71
C ALA A 207 17.63 7.73 -7.09
N LEU A 208 16.49 7.48 -6.45
CA LEU A 208 16.09 6.16 -5.95
C LEU A 208 15.97 5.13 -7.09
N ILE A 209 15.37 5.53 -8.20
CA ILE A 209 15.25 4.74 -9.43
C ILE A 209 16.62 4.47 -10.03
N ALA A 210 17.47 5.49 -10.19
CA ALA A 210 18.80 5.34 -10.76
C ALA A 210 19.69 4.45 -9.88
N GLU A 211 19.50 4.48 -8.58
CA GLU A 211 20.19 3.60 -7.63
C GLU A 211 19.66 2.16 -7.72
N ALA A 212 18.34 1.98 -7.80
CA ALA A 212 17.74 0.68 -8.02
C ALA A 212 18.13 0.04 -9.36
N SER A 213 18.44 0.87 -10.38
CA SER A 213 18.84 0.42 -11.72
C SER A 213 20.34 0.19 -11.90
N ARG A 214 21.16 0.53 -10.95
CA ARG A 214 22.62 0.29 -10.99
C ARG A 214 22.95 -1.14 -10.63
N GLU A 215 23.07 -1.96 -11.64
CA GLU A 215 23.35 -3.40 -11.52
C GLU A 215 24.75 -3.77 -10.98
N THR A 216 25.64 -2.81 -10.65
CA THR A 216 27.06 -3.12 -10.47
C THR A 216 27.81 -2.39 -9.34
N GLN A 217 27.12 -1.67 -8.45
CA GLN A 217 27.84 -1.10 -7.30
C GLN A 217 27.17 -1.50 -5.97
N PRO A 218 27.97 -1.83 -4.94
CA PRO A 218 27.44 -2.09 -3.62
C PRO A 218 26.62 -0.90 -3.16
N LEU A 219 25.41 -1.16 -2.65
CA LEU A 219 24.54 -0.14 -2.07
C LEU A 219 25.28 0.49 -0.90
N GLN A 220 25.95 1.61 -1.14
CA GLN A 220 26.23 2.48 -0.02
C GLN A 220 24.86 2.99 0.48
N PRO A 221 24.58 2.94 1.77
CA PRO A 221 23.29 3.37 2.34
C PRO A 221 22.99 4.84 2.05
N PHE A 222 23.97 5.59 1.51
CA PHE A 222 23.87 6.97 1.08
C PHE A 222 24.73 7.20 -0.16
N ILE A 223 24.19 7.87 -1.16
CA ILE A 223 25.03 8.65 -2.07
C ILE A 223 25.72 9.66 -1.18
N PRO A 224 27.07 9.68 -1.06
CA PRO A 224 27.76 10.69 -0.30
C PRO A 224 27.34 12.07 -0.80
N GLY A 225 26.60 12.85 0.03
CA GLY A 225 26.07 14.15 -0.34
C GLY A 225 24.62 14.18 -0.82
N ALA A 226 23.89 13.07 -0.91
CA ALA A 226 22.44 13.13 -1.06
C ALA A 226 21.82 13.61 0.25
N PRO A 227 21.00 14.68 0.26
CA PRO A 227 20.37 15.15 1.49
C PRO A 227 19.42 14.06 2.01
N ASP A 228 19.45 13.82 3.33
CA ASP A 228 18.41 13.03 3.98
C ASP A 228 17.06 13.72 3.72
N LEU A 229 16.19 13.07 2.96
CA LEU A 229 14.89 13.62 2.57
C LEU A 229 14.02 13.96 3.80
N ARG A 230 14.26 13.31 4.95
CA ARG A 230 13.61 13.63 6.22
C ARG A 230 13.96 15.06 6.69
N VAL A 231 15.14 15.55 6.36
CA VAL A 231 15.54 16.95 6.66
C VAL A 231 14.63 17.93 5.93
N LEU A 232 14.21 17.64 4.69
CA LEU A 232 13.26 18.47 3.95
C LEU A 232 11.90 18.55 4.64
N LEU A 233 11.45 17.45 5.24
CA LEU A 233 10.17 17.40 5.94
C LEU A 233 10.21 18.15 7.28
N HIS A 234 11.28 18.02 8.05
CA HIS A 234 11.36 18.51 9.43
C HIS A 234 11.92 19.93 9.55
N ASN A 235 12.37 20.53 8.45
CA ASN A 235 12.81 21.93 8.41
C ASN A 235 11.79 22.80 7.67
N ASP A 236 11.16 23.74 8.35
CA ASP A 236 10.07 24.57 7.80
C ASP A 236 10.50 25.36 6.57
N LEU A 237 11.73 25.93 6.60
CA LEU A 237 12.25 26.70 5.48
C LEU A 237 12.50 25.81 4.25
N LEU A 238 13.14 24.64 4.45
CA LEU A 238 13.41 23.71 3.37
C LEU A 238 12.09 23.11 2.82
N ARG A 239 11.16 22.79 3.70
CA ARG A 239 9.83 22.29 3.31
C ARG A 239 9.10 23.32 2.44
N ALA A 240 9.02 24.57 2.87
CA ALA A 240 8.38 25.64 2.12
C ALA A 240 9.11 25.97 0.81
N THR A 241 10.43 25.80 0.74
CA THR A 241 11.23 26.15 -0.44
C THR A 241 11.23 25.03 -1.49
N PHE A 242 11.31 23.77 -1.07
CA PHE A 242 11.54 22.63 -1.95
C PHE A 242 10.31 21.73 -2.13
N LEU A 243 9.40 21.72 -1.16
CA LEU A 243 8.13 20.99 -1.22
C LEU A 243 6.99 22.02 -1.28
N ASP A 244 6.83 22.65 -2.43
CA ASP A 244 6.01 23.85 -2.66
C ASP A 244 4.48 23.57 -2.65
N SER A 245 4.05 22.35 -2.30
CA SER A 245 2.63 22.01 -2.19
C SER A 245 2.36 20.99 -1.09
N PRO A 246 1.16 21.04 -0.47
CA PRO A 246 0.70 20.05 0.51
C PRO A 246 0.81 18.60 0.02
N SER A 247 0.42 18.35 -1.23
CA SER A 247 0.45 17.01 -1.84
C SER A 247 1.87 16.43 -1.89
N ARG A 248 2.89 17.26 -2.19
CA ARG A 248 4.29 16.83 -2.20
C ARG A 248 4.81 16.54 -0.81
N ILE A 249 4.45 17.39 0.16
CA ILE A 249 4.84 17.18 1.56
C ILE A 249 4.22 15.87 2.08
N ALA A 250 2.92 15.68 1.86
CA ALA A 250 2.20 14.49 2.30
C ALA A 250 2.72 13.21 1.61
N ALA A 251 2.96 13.26 0.29
CA ALA A 251 3.50 12.13 -0.46
C ALA A 251 4.89 11.72 0.04
N LEU A 252 5.78 12.69 0.27
CA LEU A 252 7.12 12.40 0.80
C LEU A 252 7.05 11.86 2.22
N ALA A 253 6.20 12.44 3.08
CA ALA A 253 6.00 11.94 4.44
C ALA A 253 5.46 10.52 4.46
N LEU A 254 4.51 10.20 3.57
CA LEU A 254 3.94 8.86 3.43
C LEU A 254 4.98 7.81 3.01
N ILE A 255 5.82 8.15 2.00
CA ILE A 255 6.83 7.22 1.45
C ILE A 255 7.97 6.95 2.44
N LEU A 256 8.27 7.91 3.32
CA LEU A 256 9.34 7.80 4.31
C LEU A 256 8.86 7.20 5.64
N ASP A 257 7.56 6.97 5.81
CA ASP A 257 6.98 6.40 7.03
C ASP A 257 7.04 4.86 7.01
N ASP A 258 6.98 4.26 8.19
CA ASP A 258 6.94 2.81 8.40
C ASP A 258 5.63 2.40 9.09
N PHE A 259 4.74 1.79 8.33
CA PHE A 259 3.43 1.34 8.81
C PHE A 259 3.45 -0.07 9.43
N GLY A 260 4.56 -0.77 9.41
CA GLY A 260 4.64 -2.15 9.91
C GLY A 260 4.27 -2.31 11.38
N PRO A 261 4.78 -1.46 12.30
CA PRO A 261 4.36 -1.49 13.69
C PRO A 261 2.86 -1.26 13.88
N ALA A 262 2.26 -0.40 13.06
CA ALA A 262 0.83 -0.14 13.08
C ALA A 262 0.03 -1.36 12.58
N ILE A 263 0.44 -1.98 11.48
CA ILE A 263 -0.21 -3.18 10.92
C ILE A 263 -0.32 -4.27 11.98
N ALA A 264 0.71 -4.50 12.77
CA ALA A 264 0.72 -5.50 13.84
C ALA A 264 -0.27 -5.21 15.00
N GLN A 265 -0.74 -3.97 15.13
CA GLN A 265 -1.65 -3.53 16.20
C GLN A 265 -3.11 -3.44 15.76
N VAL A 266 -3.41 -3.50 14.47
CA VAL A 266 -4.80 -3.45 13.96
C VAL A 266 -5.56 -4.68 14.44
N ARG A 267 -6.73 -4.45 15.04
CA ARG A 267 -7.64 -5.50 15.55
C ARG A 267 -8.97 -5.55 14.79
N ALA A 268 -9.32 -4.47 14.14
CA ALA A 268 -10.58 -4.37 13.42
C ALA A 268 -10.65 -5.38 12.27
N PRO A 269 -11.79 -6.07 12.07
CA PRO A 269 -12.03 -6.86 10.88
C PRO A 269 -11.77 -5.99 9.65
N THR A 270 -10.91 -6.47 8.73
CA THR A 270 -10.43 -5.67 7.61
C THR A 270 -10.80 -6.27 6.27
N TRP A 271 -11.32 -5.46 5.38
CA TRP A 271 -11.45 -5.77 3.97
C TRP A 271 -10.53 -4.89 3.15
N ILE A 272 -9.96 -5.49 2.10
CA ILE A 272 -9.02 -4.85 1.20
C ILE A 272 -9.59 -5.00 -0.20
N LEU A 273 -9.85 -3.89 -0.89
CA LEU A 273 -10.23 -3.86 -2.29
C LEU A 273 -9.09 -3.28 -3.12
N TRP A 274 -8.87 -3.84 -4.30
CA TRP A 274 -7.79 -3.40 -5.18
C TRP A 274 -8.20 -3.43 -6.63
N GLY A 275 -7.87 -2.38 -7.39
CA GLY A 275 -8.02 -2.38 -8.84
C GLY A 275 -6.96 -3.25 -9.51
N ARG A 276 -7.37 -4.12 -10.45
CA ARG A 276 -6.45 -4.99 -11.22
C ARG A 276 -5.38 -4.19 -11.96
N HIS A 277 -5.74 -3.02 -12.45
CA HIS A 277 -4.91 -2.16 -13.28
C HIS A 277 -4.34 -0.97 -12.52
N ASP A 278 -4.24 -1.08 -11.19
CA ASP A 278 -3.63 -0.04 -10.37
C ASP A 278 -2.14 0.11 -10.72
N ALA A 279 -1.81 1.25 -11.34
CA ALA A 279 -0.44 1.61 -11.72
C ALA A 279 0.25 2.52 -10.69
N ILE A 280 -0.43 2.90 -9.61
CA ILE A 280 0.07 3.81 -8.57
C ILE A 280 0.46 3.06 -7.31
N ALA A 281 -0.42 2.18 -6.84
CA ALA A 281 -0.17 1.32 -5.69
C ALA A 281 -0.12 -0.15 -6.11
N SER A 282 1.02 -0.80 -5.88
CA SER A 282 1.20 -2.20 -6.26
C SER A 282 0.21 -3.13 -5.55
N GLN A 283 -0.44 -4.04 -6.28
CA GLN A 283 -1.24 -5.12 -5.68
C GLN A 283 -0.46 -5.94 -4.65
N ARG A 284 0.86 -5.96 -4.75
CA ARG A 284 1.77 -6.57 -3.77
C ARG A 284 1.50 -6.02 -2.35
N THR A 285 1.19 -4.74 -2.24
CA THR A 285 0.77 -4.11 -0.97
C THR A 285 -0.47 -4.77 -0.38
N GLY A 286 -1.49 -5.03 -1.20
CA GLY A 286 -2.72 -5.73 -0.78
C GLY A 286 -2.44 -7.14 -0.27
N LEU A 287 -1.55 -7.89 -0.92
CA LEU A 287 -1.12 -9.22 -0.47
C LEU A 287 -0.37 -9.16 0.87
N VAL A 288 0.52 -8.17 1.05
CA VAL A 288 1.20 -7.93 2.32
C VAL A 288 0.21 -7.65 3.44
N LEU A 289 -0.74 -6.75 3.20
CA LEU A 289 -1.79 -6.41 4.18
C LEU A 289 -2.64 -7.63 4.51
N GLN A 290 -3.05 -8.43 3.51
CA GLN A 290 -3.82 -9.66 3.73
C GLN A 290 -3.05 -10.65 4.61
N ALA A 291 -1.75 -10.82 4.37
CA ALA A 291 -0.93 -11.75 5.12
C ALA A 291 -0.63 -11.29 6.55
N ARG A 292 -0.65 -9.98 6.79
CA ARG A 292 -0.23 -9.38 8.07
C ARG A 292 -1.39 -8.95 8.96
N LEU A 293 -2.54 -8.59 8.38
CA LEU A 293 -3.72 -8.21 9.13
C LEU A 293 -4.52 -9.46 9.50
N PRO A 294 -4.84 -9.67 10.79
CA PRO A 294 -5.66 -10.79 11.19
C PRO A 294 -7.05 -10.64 10.55
N HIS A 295 -7.52 -11.73 9.94
CA HIS A 295 -8.87 -11.79 9.34
C HIS A 295 -9.10 -10.87 8.14
N ALA A 296 -8.05 -10.38 7.48
CA ALA A 296 -8.18 -9.58 6.28
C ALA A 296 -8.66 -10.41 5.08
N GLN A 297 -9.62 -9.87 4.33
CA GLN A 297 -10.08 -10.41 3.07
C GLN A 297 -9.64 -9.50 1.93
N PHE A 298 -9.08 -10.06 0.88
CA PHE A 298 -8.58 -9.32 -0.25
C PHE A 298 -9.41 -9.62 -1.50
N TYR A 299 -9.92 -8.56 -2.11
CA TYR A 299 -10.75 -8.59 -3.31
C TYR A 299 -10.13 -7.75 -4.42
N ILE A 300 -10.16 -8.28 -5.64
CA ILE A 300 -9.68 -7.56 -6.82
C ILE A 300 -10.86 -7.19 -7.70
N LEU A 301 -10.91 -5.93 -8.09
CA LEU A 301 -11.84 -5.38 -9.07
C LEU A 301 -11.16 -5.43 -10.44
N GLU A 302 -11.64 -6.29 -11.32
CA GLU A 302 -10.94 -6.67 -12.55
C GLU A 302 -10.85 -5.56 -13.61
N ALA A 303 -11.77 -4.58 -13.59
CA ALA A 303 -11.79 -3.49 -14.54
C ALA A 303 -11.27 -2.15 -13.97
N SER A 304 -10.95 -2.10 -12.67
CA SER A 304 -10.53 -0.87 -11.99
C SER A 304 -9.03 -0.64 -12.02
N GLY A 305 -8.65 0.65 -12.01
CA GLY A 305 -7.31 1.14 -11.66
C GLY A 305 -7.24 1.59 -10.21
N HIS A 306 -6.47 2.68 -9.96
CA HIS A 306 -6.21 3.21 -8.61
C HIS A 306 -7.45 3.79 -7.90
N ASP A 307 -8.46 4.23 -8.64
CA ASP A 307 -9.64 4.89 -8.11
C ASP A 307 -10.92 4.06 -8.39
N PRO A 308 -11.09 2.89 -7.72
CA PRO A 308 -12.21 1.99 -8.00
C PRO A 308 -13.57 2.61 -7.70
N MET A 309 -13.67 3.53 -6.72
CA MET A 309 -14.90 4.25 -6.41
C MET A 309 -15.34 5.20 -7.53
N LEU A 310 -14.42 5.59 -8.41
CA LEU A 310 -14.71 6.40 -9.60
C LEU A 310 -14.96 5.53 -10.84
N SER A 311 -14.17 4.46 -11.02
CA SER A 311 -14.24 3.60 -12.22
C SER A 311 -15.36 2.56 -12.16
N GLU A 312 -15.64 1.98 -10.98
CA GLU A 312 -16.67 0.96 -10.76
C GLU A 312 -17.56 1.28 -9.54
N PRO A 313 -18.18 2.47 -9.45
CA PRO A 313 -18.89 2.93 -8.26
C PRO A 313 -20.01 1.99 -7.80
N ALA A 314 -20.73 1.36 -8.73
CA ALA A 314 -21.79 0.42 -8.40
C ALA A 314 -21.24 -0.86 -7.75
N ALA A 315 -20.16 -1.42 -8.27
CA ALA A 315 -19.52 -2.61 -7.71
C ALA A 315 -18.92 -2.30 -6.33
N VAL A 316 -18.22 -1.17 -6.20
CA VAL A 316 -17.65 -0.73 -4.92
C VAL A 316 -18.74 -0.49 -3.89
N SER A 317 -19.83 0.20 -4.23
CA SER A 317 -20.97 0.42 -3.34
C SER A 317 -21.57 -0.90 -2.84
N GLN A 318 -21.79 -1.87 -3.74
CA GLN A 318 -22.34 -3.18 -3.36
C GLN A 318 -21.40 -3.94 -2.41
N LEU A 319 -20.10 -3.94 -2.69
CA LEU A 319 -19.11 -4.57 -1.83
C LEU A 319 -19.03 -3.91 -0.47
N MET A 320 -19.03 -2.58 -0.41
CA MET A 320 -19.03 -1.81 0.84
C MET A 320 -20.28 -2.14 1.67
N LEU A 321 -21.47 -2.07 1.08
CA LEU A 321 -22.74 -2.37 1.78
C LEU A 321 -22.79 -3.82 2.26
N ARG A 322 -22.36 -4.77 1.44
CA ARG A 322 -22.25 -6.17 1.82
C ARG A 322 -21.36 -6.34 3.05
N TRP A 323 -20.17 -5.76 3.03
CA TRP A 323 -19.22 -5.88 4.12
C TRP A 323 -19.68 -5.15 5.40
N LEU A 324 -20.24 -3.95 5.28
CA LEU A 324 -20.79 -3.21 6.39
C LEU A 324 -21.97 -3.93 7.07
N GLY A 325 -22.78 -4.68 6.31
CA GLY A 325 -23.90 -5.46 6.80
C GLY A 325 -23.54 -6.84 7.38
N MET A 326 -22.29 -7.29 7.29
CA MET A 326 -21.86 -8.58 7.84
C MET A 326 -21.79 -8.52 9.38
N PRO A 327 -22.02 -9.66 10.08
CA PRO A 327 -21.76 -9.73 11.52
C PRO A 327 -20.28 -9.39 11.84
N ALA A 328 -20.03 -8.70 12.94
CA ALA A 328 -18.67 -8.33 13.36
C ALA A 328 -17.80 -9.57 13.70
N ASP A 329 -18.43 -10.66 14.07
CA ASP A 329 -17.81 -11.92 14.52
C ASP A 329 -17.52 -12.88 13.36
N HIS A 330 -17.40 -12.42 12.13
CA HIS A 330 -17.11 -13.32 11.04
C HIS A 330 -15.70 -13.89 11.24
N PRO A 331 -15.55 -15.16 11.68
CA PRO A 331 -14.23 -15.73 11.91
C PRO A 331 -13.52 -15.86 10.58
N ALA A 332 -12.41 -15.20 10.43
CA ALA A 332 -11.45 -15.67 9.46
C ALA A 332 -10.88 -16.97 10.02
N VAL A 333 -11.34 -18.05 9.46
CA VAL A 333 -10.77 -19.36 9.74
C VAL A 333 -9.45 -19.44 8.99
N THR A 334 -8.38 -19.00 9.60
CA THR A 334 -7.06 -19.50 9.25
C THR A 334 -6.84 -20.79 10.03
N ALA A 335 -7.46 -21.88 9.58
CA ALA A 335 -6.99 -23.17 9.99
C ALA A 335 -5.52 -23.27 9.57
N ALA A 336 -4.65 -23.73 10.48
CA ALA A 336 -3.28 -24.04 10.10
C ALA A 336 -3.30 -24.95 8.86
N PRO A 337 -2.50 -24.64 7.83
CA PRO A 337 -2.50 -25.46 6.63
C PRO A 337 -2.18 -26.90 7.01
N PRO A 338 -2.84 -27.87 6.39
CA PRO A 338 -2.57 -29.28 6.65
C PRO A 338 -1.09 -29.57 6.34
N PRO A 339 -0.46 -30.55 7.02
CA PRO A 339 0.92 -30.93 6.72
C PRO A 339 1.07 -31.31 5.25
N LEU A 340 2.29 -31.14 4.70
CA LEU A 340 2.62 -31.53 3.33
C LEU A 340 2.25 -32.99 3.10
N ALA A 341 1.61 -33.27 1.96
CA ALA A 341 1.26 -34.62 1.59
C ALA A 341 2.55 -35.47 1.44
N PRO A 342 2.59 -36.72 1.96
CA PRO A 342 3.76 -37.59 1.81
C PRO A 342 4.13 -37.90 0.35
N SER A 343 3.20 -37.68 -0.58
CA SER A 343 3.35 -37.88 -2.02
C SER A 343 3.69 -36.62 -2.83
N ALA A 344 4.13 -35.54 -2.18
CA ALA A 344 4.48 -34.33 -2.86
C ALA A 344 5.59 -34.57 -3.91
N ARG A 345 5.38 -34.09 -5.14
CA ARG A 345 6.33 -34.24 -6.26
C ARG A 345 7.51 -33.29 -6.10
N ALA A 346 8.65 -33.61 -6.74
CA ALA A 346 9.72 -32.65 -6.93
C ALA A 346 9.39 -31.69 -8.09
N GLY A 347 9.68 -30.41 -7.90
CA GLY A 347 9.61 -29.38 -8.93
C GLY A 347 11.02 -29.08 -9.47
N ARG A 348 11.14 -28.92 -10.79
CA ARG A 348 12.42 -28.54 -11.41
C ARG A 348 12.21 -27.58 -12.56
N CYS A 349 13.08 -26.58 -12.65
CA CYS A 349 13.27 -25.71 -13.79
C CYS A 349 14.77 -25.60 -14.08
N GLU A 350 15.18 -25.86 -15.32
CA GLU A 350 16.59 -25.79 -15.71
C GLU A 350 16.72 -25.10 -17.08
N ASN A 351 17.32 -23.89 -17.07
CA ASN A 351 17.56 -23.07 -18.27
C ASN A 351 16.27 -22.78 -19.10
N GLU A 352 15.13 -22.64 -18.43
CA GLU A 352 13.82 -22.39 -19.05
C GLU A 352 13.31 -21.00 -18.67
N SER A 353 12.19 -20.59 -19.29
CA SER A 353 11.57 -19.29 -19.01
C SER A 353 10.05 -19.42 -18.84
N GLY A 354 9.48 -18.56 -17.98
CA GLY A 354 8.05 -18.45 -17.81
C GLY A 354 7.36 -19.62 -17.06
N ILE A 355 8.14 -20.48 -16.42
CA ILE A 355 7.62 -21.65 -15.66
C ILE A 355 6.81 -21.20 -14.46
N ARG A 356 5.74 -21.91 -14.18
CA ARG A 356 4.86 -21.66 -13.02
C ARG A 356 4.75 -22.90 -12.15
N PHE A 357 4.92 -22.70 -10.83
CA PHE A 357 4.69 -23.72 -9.81
C PHE A 357 3.51 -23.33 -8.94
N THR A 358 2.66 -24.29 -8.61
CA THR A 358 1.54 -24.15 -7.68
C THR A 358 1.23 -25.49 -7.01
N GLY A 359 0.76 -25.45 -5.76
CA GLY A 359 0.43 -26.65 -4.97
C GLY A 359 1.62 -27.21 -4.19
N ASP A 360 1.63 -28.52 -3.92
CA ASP A 360 2.51 -29.18 -2.98
C ASP A 360 3.73 -29.82 -3.65
N TYR A 361 4.90 -29.56 -3.08
CA TYR A 361 6.18 -30.08 -3.55
C TYR A 361 7.04 -30.60 -2.37
N SER A 362 7.74 -31.71 -2.60
CA SER A 362 8.78 -32.15 -1.66
C SER A 362 10.00 -31.22 -1.71
N GLN A 363 10.35 -30.73 -2.91
CA GLN A 363 11.42 -29.78 -3.16
C GLN A 363 11.20 -29.10 -4.50
N ILE A 364 11.61 -27.83 -4.62
CA ILE A 364 11.69 -27.14 -5.91
C ILE A 364 13.13 -26.70 -6.16
N GLU A 365 13.65 -27.02 -7.34
CA GLU A 365 14.96 -26.61 -7.80
C GLU A 365 14.82 -25.76 -9.08
N ILE A 366 15.40 -24.55 -9.08
CA ILE A 366 15.33 -23.59 -10.17
C ILE A 366 16.75 -23.15 -10.49
N VAL A 367 17.24 -23.49 -11.67
CA VAL A 367 18.62 -23.22 -12.09
C VAL A 367 18.67 -22.60 -13.49
N GLY A 368 19.25 -21.42 -13.63
CA GLY A 368 19.39 -20.73 -14.90
C GLY A 368 18.10 -20.25 -15.55
N CYS A 369 17.00 -20.16 -14.78
CA CYS A 369 15.68 -19.87 -15.31
C CYS A 369 15.33 -18.37 -15.23
N ARG A 370 14.43 -17.91 -16.12
CA ARG A 370 13.95 -16.51 -16.16
C ARG A 370 12.42 -16.42 -16.07
N GLY A 371 11.94 -15.42 -15.34
CA GLY A 371 10.50 -15.15 -15.20
C GLY A 371 9.72 -16.31 -14.58
N VAL A 372 10.34 -17.06 -13.67
CA VAL A 372 9.69 -18.15 -12.94
C VAL A 372 8.75 -17.58 -11.88
N ARG A 373 7.57 -18.19 -11.74
CA ARG A 373 6.60 -17.80 -10.71
C ARG A 373 6.20 -18.99 -9.85
N LEU A 374 6.34 -18.82 -8.54
CA LEU A 374 5.77 -19.70 -7.53
C LEU A 374 4.60 -18.98 -6.90
N LYS A 375 3.41 -19.59 -6.93
CA LYS A 375 2.23 -19.00 -6.31
C LYS A 375 1.39 -20.07 -5.64
N ASP A 376 0.96 -19.80 -4.40
CA ASP A 376 0.17 -20.73 -3.61
C ASP A 376 0.89 -22.10 -3.48
N VAL A 377 2.21 -22.05 -3.21
CA VAL A 377 3.07 -23.25 -3.10
C VAL A 377 3.26 -23.62 -1.64
N ARG A 378 3.28 -24.94 -1.36
CA ARG A 378 3.84 -25.50 -0.14
C ARG A 378 5.00 -26.41 -0.50
N ALA A 379 6.14 -26.24 0.17
CA ALA A 379 7.33 -27.05 -0.11
C ALA A 379 8.10 -27.38 1.16
N ALA A 380 8.93 -28.44 1.10
CA ALA A 380 9.88 -28.72 2.18
C ALA A 380 11.21 -27.98 1.98
N ALA A 381 11.56 -27.61 0.74
CA ALA A 381 12.70 -26.74 0.44
C ALA A 381 12.56 -26.10 -0.94
N ILE A 382 13.16 -24.92 -1.12
CA ILE A 382 13.28 -24.26 -2.41
C ILE A 382 14.75 -23.83 -2.61
N LEU A 383 15.31 -24.16 -3.78
CA LEU A 383 16.62 -23.76 -4.23
C LEU A 383 16.53 -22.95 -5.50
N VAL A 384 17.12 -21.75 -5.49
CA VAL A 384 17.16 -20.83 -6.65
C VAL A 384 18.60 -20.50 -6.95
N ARG A 385 19.06 -20.77 -8.18
CA ARG A 385 20.42 -20.47 -8.65
C ARG A 385 20.42 -19.78 -10.00
N ASN A 386 21.17 -18.67 -10.11
CA ASN A 386 21.36 -17.92 -11.37
C ASN A 386 20.04 -17.63 -12.11
N SER A 387 18.99 -17.30 -11.37
CA SER A 387 17.62 -17.25 -11.87
C SER A 387 16.90 -15.95 -11.47
N ASP A 388 15.81 -15.69 -12.20
CA ASP A 388 14.90 -14.57 -11.91
C ASP A 388 13.51 -15.13 -11.54
N VAL A 389 13.11 -14.92 -10.28
CA VAL A 389 11.98 -15.64 -9.68
C VAL A 389 11.08 -14.71 -8.86
N VAL A 390 9.77 -14.90 -9.02
CA VAL A 390 8.74 -14.27 -8.16
C VAL A 390 8.06 -15.36 -7.32
N ILE A 391 8.01 -15.16 -6.00
CA ILE A 391 7.41 -16.10 -5.04
C ILE A 391 6.30 -15.38 -4.27
N GLU A 392 5.07 -15.87 -4.39
CA GLU A 392 3.88 -15.29 -3.77
C GLU A 392 3.12 -16.34 -2.95
N ASN A 393 2.61 -15.95 -1.79
CA ASN A 393 1.75 -16.77 -0.93
C ASN A 393 2.26 -18.21 -0.76
N THR A 394 3.56 -18.33 -0.42
CA THR A 394 4.25 -19.62 -0.40
C THR A 394 4.72 -19.95 1.03
N GLN A 395 4.54 -21.20 1.42
CA GLN A 395 4.95 -21.72 2.72
C GLN A 395 6.01 -22.80 2.54
N VAL A 396 7.15 -22.63 3.20
CA VAL A 396 8.22 -23.63 3.18
C VAL A 396 8.60 -24.01 4.60
N SER A 397 8.57 -25.31 4.86
CA SER A 397 8.96 -25.86 6.17
C SER A 397 10.02 -26.93 5.98
N ALA A 398 11.28 -26.60 6.30
CA ALA A 398 12.45 -27.40 6.09
C ALA A 398 13.05 -27.92 7.42
N GLN A 399 13.75 -29.05 7.36
CA GLN A 399 14.62 -29.45 8.47
C GLN A 399 15.96 -28.69 8.45
N ALA A 400 16.47 -28.38 7.25
CA ALA A 400 17.70 -27.63 7.05
C ALA A 400 17.41 -26.20 6.61
N THR A 401 17.70 -25.82 5.36
CA THR A 401 17.44 -24.50 4.79
C THR A 401 16.11 -24.50 4.03
N ALA A 402 15.21 -23.55 4.36
CA ALA A 402 13.92 -23.46 3.71
C ALA A 402 14.02 -22.86 2.30
N LEU A 403 14.67 -21.71 2.17
CA LEU A 403 14.94 -21.06 0.91
C LEU A 403 16.43 -20.78 0.75
N GLN A 404 17.03 -21.32 -0.31
CA GLN A 404 18.41 -21.00 -0.68
C GLN A 404 18.42 -20.22 -2.00
N VAL A 405 19.12 -19.08 -2.02
CA VAL A 405 19.20 -18.18 -3.17
C VAL A 405 20.65 -17.87 -3.50
N VAL A 406 21.09 -18.24 -4.70
CA VAL A 406 22.49 -18.08 -5.14
C VAL A 406 22.53 -17.34 -6.47
N GLY A 407 23.24 -16.23 -6.55
CA GLY A 407 23.46 -15.45 -7.78
C GLY A 407 22.18 -15.04 -8.51
N SER A 408 21.11 -14.77 -7.77
CA SER A 408 19.77 -14.67 -8.33
C SER A 408 19.06 -13.37 -7.94
N ARG A 409 18.04 -12.99 -8.73
CA ARG A 409 17.11 -11.94 -8.37
C ARG A 409 15.77 -12.59 -7.96
N VAL A 410 15.32 -12.32 -6.74
CA VAL A 410 14.09 -12.92 -6.20
C VAL A 410 13.20 -11.87 -5.56
N GLU A 411 11.95 -11.81 -6.02
CA GLU A 411 10.88 -11.04 -5.39
C GLU A 411 9.98 -11.97 -4.60
N ILE A 412 9.78 -11.70 -3.30
CA ILE A 412 9.05 -12.56 -2.38
C ILE A 412 7.93 -11.77 -1.71
N THR A 413 6.71 -12.28 -1.76
CA THR A 413 5.54 -11.58 -1.20
C THR A 413 4.65 -12.52 -0.40
N ALA A 414 4.30 -12.11 0.83
CA ALA A 414 3.33 -12.80 1.68
C ALA A 414 3.68 -14.28 1.91
N CYS A 415 4.94 -14.57 2.26
CA CYS A 415 5.46 -15.93 2.40
C CYS A 415 5.90 -16.24 3.83
N ASP A 416 5.89 -17.54 4.17
CA ASP A 416 6.40 -18.07 5.43
C ASP A 416 7.51 -19.09 5.17
N PHE A 417 8.72 -18.82 5.67
CA PHE A 417 9.85 -19.73 5.59
C PHE A 417 10.29 -20.15 6.98
N SER A 418 10.37 -21.45 7.22
CA SER A 418 10.80 -22.02 8.49
C SER A 418 11.79 -23.17 8.30
N GLY A 419 12.87 -23.21 9.11
CA GLY A 419 13.87 -24.25 9.02
C GLY A 419 14.98 -24.08 10.05
N ALA A 420 16.06 -24.86 9.96
CA ALA A 420 17.27 -24.53 10.71
C ALA A 420 17.78 -23.15 10.28
N VAL A 421 17.74 -22.85 8.98
CA VAL A 421 17.90 -21.54 8.38
C VAL A 421 16.67 -21.26 7.53
N ALA A 422 15.99 -20.10 7.73
CA ALA A 422 14.83 -19.77 6.93
C ALA A 422 15.22 -19.28 5.53
N LEU A 423 16.24 -18.43 5.42
CA LEU A 423 16.78 -17.90 4.16
C LEU A 423 18.30 -17.97 4.18
N ASP A 424 18.89 -18.65 3.22
CA ASP A 424 20.33 -18.63 2.92
C ASP A 424 20.56 -17.90 1.60
N SER A 425 21.45 -16.90 1.59
CA SER A 425 21.68 -16.04 0.43
C SER A 425 23.17 -15.92 0.09
N GLU A 426 23.46 -16.05 -1.22
CA GLU A 426 24.81 -15.87 -1.76
C GLU A 426 24.74 -15.01 -3.05
N GLY A 427 25.38 -13.84 -3.03
CA GLY A 427 25.56 -12.99 -4.20
C GLY A 427 24.24 -12.59 -4.90
N SER A 428 23.17 -12.33 -4.13
CA SER A 428 21.82 -12.21 -4.66
C SER A 428 21.17 -10.87 -4.36
N GLU A 429 20.15 -10.53 -5.17
CA GLU A 429 19.24 -9.40 -4.94
C GLU A 429 17.88 -9.96 -4.52
N ILE A 430 17.43 -9.64 -3.31
CA ILE A 430 16.19 -10.20 -2.77
C ILE A 430 15.30 -9.08 -2.24
N ASP A 431 14.08 -9.00 -2.76
CA ASP A 431 13.05 -8.08 -2.29
C ASP A 431 11.94 -8.86 -1.57
N LEU A 432 11.86 -8.68 -0.26
CA LEU A 432 10.92 -9.37 0.62
C LEU A 432 9.83 -8.41 1.11
N ALA A 433 8.57 -8.78 0.94
CA ALA A 433 7.45 -8.00 1.44
C ALA A 433 6.41 -8.89 2.15
N GLY A 434 6.11 -8.59 3.41
CA GLY A 434 5.18 -9.39 4.21
C GLY A 434 5.66 -10.81 4.47
N VAL A 435 6.96 -11.04 4.58
CA VAL A 435 7.57 -12.36 4.73
C VAL A 435 7.88 -12.65 6.20
N ASN A 436 7.61 -13.87 6.66
CA ASN A 436 8.05 -14.36 7.95
C ASN A 436 9.24 -15.32 7.78
N LEU A 437 10.33 -15.03 8.47
CA LEU A 437 11.56 -15.82 8.48
C LEU A 437 11.76 -16.42 9.86
N ARG A 438 11.54 -17.74 10.03
CA ARG A 438 11.68 -18.45 11.31
C ARG A 438 12.82 -19.44 11.22
N GLY A 439 13.93 -19.12 11.87
CA GLY A 439 15.13 -19.94 11.91
C GLY A 439 15.39 -20.57 13.27
N GLN A 440 15.61 -21.88 13.33
CA GLN A 440 16.06 -22.53 14.58
C GLN A 440 17.52 -22.18 14.93
N ARG A 441 18.33 -21.88 13.93
CA ARG A 441 19.72 -21.40 14.04
C ARG A 441 19.82 -19.93 13.59
N ALA A 442 19.30 -19.60 12.43
CA ALA A 442 19.26 -18.25 11.88
C ALA A 442 18.03 -18.05 11.02
N GLY A 443 17.39 -16.89 11.13
CA GLY A 443 16.33 -16.48 10.22
C GLY A 443 16.89 -16.16 8.83
N ILE A 444 18.06 -15.49 8.78
CA ILE A 444 18.82 -15.21 7.55
C ILE A 444 20.26 -15.63 7.79
N HIS A 445 20.84 -16.34 6.82
CA HIS A 445 22.27 -16.61 6.71
C HIS A 445 22.79 -16.07 5.40
N VAL A 446 23.96 -15.41 5.40
CA VAL A 446 24.58 -14.84 4.21
C VAL A 446 25.93 -15.51 3.98
N SER A 447 25.98 -16.37 2.99
CA SER A 447 27.19 -17.07 2.56
C SER A 447 28.00 -16.30 1.50
N GLY A 448 27.37 -15.34 0.79
CA GLY A 448 28.03 -14.37 -0.10
C GLY A 448 27.27 -13.05 -0.07
N SER A 449 27.96 -11.89 -0.08
CA SER A 449 27.36 -10.56 0.02
C SER A 449 26.10 -10.41 -0.84
N SER A 450 25.01 -9.99 -0.25
CA SER A 450 23.69 -9.93 -0.89
C SER A 450 22.96 -8.64 -0.56
N GLN A 451 22.19 -8.14 -1.53
CA GLN A 451 21.35 -6.95 -1.38
C GLN A 451 19.93 -7.38 -1.03
N MET A 452 19.38 -6.83 0.05
CA MET A 452 18.04 -7.17 0.51
C MET A 452 17.19 -5.92 0.76
N ILE A 453 15.94 -5.97 0.33
CA ILE A 453 14.91 -4.99 0.65
C ILE A 453 13.86 -5.70 1.49
N PHE A 454 13.56 -5.17 2.66
CA PHE A 454 12.52 -5.68 3.54
C PHE A 454 11.38 -4.68 3.65
N SER A 455 10.17 -5.14 3.40
CA SER A 455 8.94 -4.39 3.61
C SER A 455 8.03 -5.20 4.53
N VAL A 456 7.80 -4.72 5.74
CA VAL A 456 6.87 -5.37 6.71
C VAL A 456 7.20 -6.86 6.93
N CYS A 457 8.48 -7.21 7.14
CA CYS A 457 8.91 -8.59 7.34
C CYS A 457 9.08 -8.93 8.83
N GLY A 458 8.81 -10.18 9.20
CA GLY A 458 9.04 -10.72 10.53
C GLY A 458 10.29 -11.60 10.55
N LEU A 459 11.11 -11.44 11.57
CA LEU A 459 12.28 -12.26 11.84
C LEU A 459 12.14 -12.93 13.20
N ASP A 460 12.35 -14.23 13.28
CA ASP A 460 12.29 -15.01 14.50
C ASP A 460 13.41 -16.08 14.49
N SER A 461 14.45 -15.84 15.27
CA SER A 461 15.57 -16.74 15.44
C SER A 461 16.17 -16.60 16.84
N PRO A 462 17.02 -17.54 17.29
CA PRO A 462 17.74 -17.40 18.56
C PRO A 462 18.68 -16.18 18.62
N LEU A 463 19.07 -15.64 17.47
CA LEU A 463 19.97 -14.50 17.34
C LEU A 463 19.22 -13.18 17.33
N ASN A 464 18.06 -13.15 16.68
CA ASN A 464 17.27 -11.94 16.48
C ASN A 464 15.76 -12.25 16.45
N HIS A 465 15.01 -11.43 17.18
CA HIS A 465 13.56 -11.39 17.10
C HIS A 465 13.14 -9.99 16.72
N GLY A 466 12.26 -9.85 15.75
CA GLY A 466 11.74 -8.53 15.45
C GLY A 466 11.10 -8.37 14.08
N TYR A 467 11.09 -7.14 13.70
CA TYR A 467 10.48 -6.62 12.51
C TYR A 467 11.55 -5.98 11.62
N LEU A 468 11.48 -6.23 10.32
CA LEU A 468 12.40 -5.68 9.32
C LEU A 468 11.63 -4.83 8.31
N HIS A 469 12.05 -3.57 8.19
CA HIS A 469 11.60 -2.64 7.17
C HIS A 469 12.76 -1.72 6.77
N ASP A 470 13.64 -2.24 5.92
CA ASP A 470 14.88 -1.56 5.54
C ASP A 470 15.40 -2.09 4.20
N ALA A 471 16.40 -1.42 3.66
CA ALA A 471 17.13 -1.86 2.47
C ALA A 471 18.62 -1.85 2.77
N VAL A 472 19.21 -3.04 2.84
CA VAL A 472 20.58 -3.26 3.34
C VAL A 472 21.39 -4.15 2.41
N GLU A 473 22.71 -3.97 2.43
CA GLU A 473 23.64 -4.96 1.95
C GLU A 473 24.14 -5.79 3.16
N LEU A 474 23.91 -7.08 3.10
CA LEU A 474 24.38 -8.02 4.12
C LEU A 474 25.65 -8.71 3.63
N ASN A 475 26.68 -8.64 4.46
CA ASN A 475 28.00 -9.20 4.14
C ASN A 475 28.10 -10.69 4.47
N VAL A 476 29.11 -11.33 3.90
CA VAL A 476 29.46 -12.74 4.17
C VAL A 476 29.61 -13.00 5.66
N GLY A 477 28.99 -14.08 6.12
CA GLY A 477 29.02 -14.49 7.52
C GLY A 477 28.02 -13.78 8.42
N THR A 478 27.10 -12.98 7.84
CA THR A 478 25.98 -12.40 8.61
C THR A 478 24.96 -13.49 8.93
N ASP A 479 24.64 -13.62 10.21
CA ASP A 479 23.54 -14.43 10.75
C ASP A 479 22.55 -13.50 11.48
N LEU A 480 21.28 -13.52 11.07
CA LEU A 480 20.18 -12.78 11.69
C LEU A 480 19.10 -13.71 12.25
#